data_4e53494d03ab3768d851557ba9de9b55
#
_entry.id   4e53494d03ab3768d851557ba9de9b55
#
_cell.length_a   1.000
_cell.length_b   1.000
_cell.length_c   1.000
_cell.angle_alpha   90.00
_cell.angle_beta   90.00
_cell.angle_gamma   90.00
#
_symmetry.space_group_name_H-M   'P 1'
#
loop_
_entity.id
_entity.type
_entity.pdbx_description
1 polymer ?
#
loop_
_entity_poly.entity_id
_entity_poly.type
_entity_poly.pdbx_seq_one_letter_code
_entity_poly.pdbx_strand_id
1 'polypeptide(L)'
;MVYKGIILAGGSGTRLHPLTVSVSKQLMPVYDKPMIYYPVATLLLAGIQDILIITTPRDQDAYRSLLGDGSQWGVDFQYAVQPSPDGLAQAFLIGEPFIGSDSVCLILGDNIYYGQGLSAMLRRAAAREQGATVFGYYVRDPKRYGVMSFDAQGRAVEIKEKPKQPKSNYAVTGLYFYDNEVVNVVKSIRPSARGELEITDVNKVYLERSQLNVELMGRGYAWLDTGTHESLLAAANFMQVVEQRLVEADGRVDRHVVHVRPGALLPVRLAQLEREPGVGRSVDLHGHFDAHVVDGDDAVFVLALLTEGPVDGDAIQPGEEVTSTLELRHVPVRLRS
;
A
#
# COMPACT_ATOMS: atom_id res chain seq x y z
N MET A 1 2.23 7.98 17.65
CA MET A 1 1.09 7.04 17.49
C MET A 1 1.51 6.03 16.44
N VAL A 2 1.28 4.76 16.67
CA VAL A 2 1.61 3.71 15.71
C VAL A 2 0.35 3.38 14.93
N TYR A 3 0.44 3.38 13.59
CA TYR A 3 -0.61 2.86 12.73
C TYR A 3 -0.29 1.42 12.37
N LYS A 4 -1.29 0.56 12.52
CA LYS A 4 -1.26 -0.80 11.99
C LYS A 4 -1.97 -0.87 10.65
N GLY A 5 -1.51 -1.73 9.76
CA GLY A 5 -2.09 -1.91 8.44
C GLY A 5 -3.00 -3.13 8.39
N ILE A 6 -4.13 -3.04 7.72
CA ILE A 6 -4.94 -4.19 7.32
C ILE A 6 -5.06 -4.20 5.80
N ILE A 7 -4.66 -5.29 5.18
CA ILE A 7 -4.93 -5.54 3.76
C ILE A 7 -6.08 -6.53 3.68
N LEU A 8 -7.22 -6.09 3.15
CA LEU A 8 -8.35 -6.97 2.93
C LEU A 8 -8.24 -7.62 1.55
N ALA A 9 -7.83 -8.87 1.53
CA ALA A 9 -7.65 -9.71 0.36
C ALA A 9 -8.67 -10.86 0.28
N GLY A 10 -9.83 -10.66 0.90
CA GLY A 10 -10.98 -11.56 0.84
C GLY A 10 -11.82 -11.38 -0.41
N GLY A 11 -12.87 -12.15 -0.50
CA GLY A 11 -13.86 -12.07 -1.58
C GLY A 11 -13.67 -13.14 -2.67
N SER A 12 -14.78 -13.51 -3.31
CA SER A 12 -14.84 -14.62 -4.28
C SER A 12 -14.27 -14.28 -5.66
N GLY A 13 -14.06 -12.99 -5.97
CA GLY A 13 -13.54 -12.55 -7.27
C GLY A 13 -14.40 -12.94 -8.48
N THR A 14 -15.69 -13.23 -8.30
CA THR A 14 -16.58 -13.79 -9.35
C THR A 14 -16.66 -12.98 -10.63
N ARG A 15 -16.44 -11.66 -10.55
CA ARG A 15 -16.40 -10.79 -11.75
C ARG A 15 -15.22 -11.05 -12.67
N LEU A 16 -14.21 -11.78 -12.20
CA LEU A 16 -13.02 -12.18 -12.95
C LEU A 16 -13.03 -13.67 -13.32
N HIS A 17 -14.17 -14.39 -13.12
CA HIS A 17 -14.27 -15.77 -13.60
C HIS A 17 -14.05 -15.84 -15.11
N PRO A 18 -13.36 -16.90 -15.59
CA PRO A 18 -12.90 -18.09 -14.84
C PRO A 18 -11.51 -17.94 -14.17
N LEU A 19 -10.82 -16.81 -14.30
CA LEU A 19 -9.46 -16.63 -13.79
C LEU A 19 -9.37 -16.89 -12.27
N THR A 20 -10.37 -16.44 -11.52
CA THR A 20 -10.41 -16.55 -10.05
C THR A 20 -11.05 -17.84 -9.52
N VAL A 21 -11.29 -18.81 -10.38
CA VAL A 21 -11.76 -20.16 -9.94
C VAL A 21 -10.68 -20.87 -9.12
N SER A 22 -9.42 -20.79 -9.55
CA SER A 22 -8.29 -21.49 -8.93
C SER A 22 -7.31 -20.58 -8.19
N VAL A 23 -7.33 -19.26 -8.44
CA VAL A 23 -6.37 -18.31 -7.89
C VAL A 23 -7.12 -17.14 -7.26
N SER A 24 -6.66 -16.69 -6.09
CA SER A 24 -7.16 -15.43 -5.51
C SER A 24 -6.85 -14.26 -6.45
N LYS A 25 -7.81 -13.33 -6.56
CA LYS A 25 -7.68 -12.14 -7.41
C LYS A 25 -6.39 -11.37 -7.15
N GLN A 26 -6.06 -11.16 -5.89
CA GLN A 26 -4.92 -10.34 -5.48
C GLN A 26 -3.56 -11.05 -5.67
N LEU A 27 -3.58 -12.35 -5.98
CA LEU A 27 -2.38 -13.09 -6.40
C LEU A 27 -2.17 -13.09 -7.91
N MET A 28 -3.13 -12.57 -8.68
CA MET A 28 -2.99 -12.43 -10.13
C MET A 28 -1.97 -11.33 -10.47
N PRO A 29 -1.24 -11.50 -11.58
CA PRO A 29 -0.24 -10.51 -11.97
C PRO A 29 -0.89 -9.20 -12.43
N VAL A 30 -0.27 -8.09 -12.04
CA VAL A 30 -0.46 -6.78 -12.63
C VAL A 30 0.89 -6.36 -13.19
N TYR A 31 1.06 -6.54 -14.49
CA TYR A 31 2.31 -6.45 -15.24
C TYR A 31 3.32 -7.53 -14.77
N ASP A 32 4.31 -7.19 -13.97
CA ASP A 32 5.46 -8.04 -13.60
C ASP A 32 5.39 -8.62 -12.18
N LYS A 33 4.39 -8.26 -11.38
CA LYS A 33 4.28 -8.70 -9.99
C LYS A 33 2.84 -8.99 -9.56
N PRO A 34 2.62 -9.83 -8.54
CA PRO A 34 1.30 -10.06 -7.97
C PRO A 34 0.65 -8.76 -7.48
N MET A 35 -0.65 -8.64 -7.69
CA MET A 35 -1.44 -7.46 -7.34
C MET A 35 -1.28 -7.03 -5.87
N ILE A 36 -1.16 -7.99 -4.95
CA ILE A 36 -1.02 -7.73 -3.49
C ILE A 36 0.20 -6.89 -3.13
N TYR A 37 1.23 -6.84 -3.98
CA TYR A 37 2.43 -6.05 -3.72
C TYR A 37 2.16 -4.54 -3.76
N TYR A 38 1.17 -4.08 -4.52
CA TYR A 38 0.82 -2.67 -4.60
C TYR A 38 0.21 -2.13 -3.30
N PRO A 39 -0.79 -2.77 -2.66
CA PRO A 39 -1.26 -2.35 -1.35
C PRO A 39 -0.21 -2.50 -0.25
N VAL A 40 0.66 -3.53 -0.29
CA VAL A 40 1.82 -3.62 0.62
C VAL A 40 2.71 -2.39 0.46
N ALA A 41 3.10 -2.05 -0.78
CA ALA A 41 3.91 -0.87 -1.06
C ALA A 41 3.23 0.44 -0.59
N THR A 42 1.91 0.55 -0.74
CA THR A 42 1.15 1.73 -0.27
C THR A 42 1.22 1.88 1.25
N LEU A 43 1.12 0.79 2.01
CA LEU A 43 1.28 0.83 3.47
C LEU A 43 2.71 1.19 3.88
N LEU A 44 3.72 0.66 3.19
CA LEU A 44 5.12 1.02 3.42
C LEU A 44 5.39 2.52 3.15
N LEU A 45 4.82 3.09 2.09
CA LEU A 45 4.89 4.52 1.80
C LEU A 45 4.25 5.38 2.90
N ALA A 46 3.23 4.85 3.58
CA ALA A 46 2.63 5.48 4.76
C ALA A 46 3.48 5.35 6.03
N GLY A 47 4.55 4.53 6.00
CA GLY A 47 5.40 4.23 7.15
C GLY A 47 4.84 3.13 8.06
N ILE A 48 3.90 2.32 7.58
CA ILE A 48 3.25 1.24 8.34
C ILE A 48 4.02 -0.05 8.13
N GLN A 49 4.43 -0.70 9.22
CA GLN A 49 5.24 -1.92 9.20
C GLN A 49 4.51 -3.14 9.78
N ASP A 50 3.61 -2.96 10.75
CA ASP A 50 2.79 -4.04 11.29
C ASP A 50 1.56 -4.21 10.41
N ILE A 51 1.43 -5.32 9.70
CA ILE A 51 0.42 -5.51 8.66
C ILE A 51 -0.32 -6.84 8.85
N LEU A 52 -1.64 -6.78 8.98
CA LEU A 52 -2.53 -7.95 8.97
C LEU A 52 -3.09 -8.16 7.56
N ILE A 53 -2.88 -9.35 7.01
CA ILE A 53 -3.43 -9.76 5.72
C ILE A 53 -4.66 -10.65 5.99
N ILE A 54 -5.84 -10.16 5.64
CA ILE A 54 -7.10 -10.89 5.80
C ILE A 54 -7.47 -11.53 4.46
N THR A 55 -7.53 -12.85 4.46
CA THR A 55 -7.76 -13.65 3.24
C THR A 55 -9.01 -14.52 3.36
N THR A 56 -9.38 -15.18 2.27
CA THR A 56 -10.34 -16.30 2.35
C THR A 56 -9.69 -17.54 3.00
N PRO A 57 -10.48 -18.47 3.57
CA PRO A 57 -9.92 -19.72 4.10
C PRO A 57 -9.13 -20.53 3.06
N ARG A 58 -9.58 -20.50 1.80
CA ARG A 58 -8.98 -21.26 0.69
C ARG A 58 -7.58 -20.73 0.31
N ASP A 59 -7.39 -19.41 0.38
CA ASP A 59 -6.26 -18.78 -0.28
C ASP A 59 -5.11 -18.43 0.69
N GLN A 60 -5.31 -18.56 2.02
CA GLN A 60 -4.34 -18.11 3.03
C GLN A 60 -2.94 -18.70 2.86
N ASP A 61 -2.83 -20.00 2.57
CA ASP A 61 -1.53 -20.66 2.42
C ASP A 61 -0.75 -20.11 1.21
N ALA A 62 -1.44 -19.74 0.13
CA ALA A 62 -0.81 -19.11 -1.01
C ALA A 62 -0.23 -17.73 -0.69
N TYR A 63 -0.94 -16.93 0.12
CA TYR A 63 -0.41 -15.65 0.61
C TYR A 63 0.78 -15.83 1.55
N ARG A 64 0.71 -16.78 2.49
CA ARG A 64 1.84 -17.10 3.37
C ARG A 64 3.07 -17.57 2.59
N SER A 65 2.87 -18.40 1.57
CA SER A 65 3.93 -18.86 0.70
C SER A 65 4.58 -17.73 -0.10
N LEU A 66 3.79 -16.74 -0.56
CA LEU A 66 4.27 -15.63 -1.35
C LEU A 66 4.97 -14.56 -0.49
N LEU A 67 4.38 -14.19 0.64
CA LEU A 67 4.77 -13.00 1.42
C LEU A 67 5.60 -13.35 2.67
N GLY A 68 5.58 -14.61 3.12
CA GLY A 68 6.28 -15.02 4.32
C GLY A 68 5.79 -14.32 5.58
N ASP A 69 6.72 -14.02 6.47
CA ASP A 69 6.49 -13.22 7.69
C ASP A 69 6.77 -11.72 7.49
N GLY A 70 7.24 -11.31 6.32
CA GLY A 70 7.55 -9.92 5.99
C GLY A 70 8.95 -9.47 6.39
N SER A 71 9.72 -10.28 7.10
CA SER A 71 11.05 -9.91 7.59
C SER A 71 12.00 -9.48 6.47
N GLN A 72 11.87 -10.08 5.29
CA GLN A 72 12.64 -9.74 4.09
C GLN A 72 12.39 -8.29 3.59
N TRP A 73 11.30 -7.64 4.05
CA TRP A 73 10.95 -6.26 3.70
C TRP A 73 10.96 -5.32 4.91
N GLY A 74 11.42 -5.80 6.08
CA GLY A 74 11.45 -5.02 7.31
C GLY A 74 10.06 -4.73 7.88
N VAL A 75 9.08 -5.62 7.62
CA VAL A 75 7.72 -5.55 8.13
C VAL A 75 7.37 -6.82 8.91
N ASP A 76 6.29 -6.78 9.69
CA ASP A 76 5.69 -7.95 10.35
C ASP A 76 4.33 -8.26 9.71
N PHE A 77 4.25 -9.41 9.00
CA PHE A 77 3.01 -9.88 8.42
C PHE A 77 2.31 -10.88 9.34
N GLN A 78 1.11 -10.53 9.74
CA GLN A 78 0.17 -11.44 10.36
C GLN A 78 -0.95 -11.80 9.40
N TYR A 79 -1.62 -12.92 9.64
CA TYR A 79 -2.62 -13.46 8.74
C TYR A 79 -3.88 -13.85 9.50
N ALA A 80 -5.02 -13.41 8.99
CA ALA A 80 -6.33 -13.80 9.49
C ALA A 80 -7.24 -14.26 8.34
N VAL A 81 -8.32 -14.93 8.69
CA VAL A 81 -9.29 -15.45 7.74
C VAL A 81 -10.60 -14.69 7.88
N GLN A 82 -11.15 -14.23 6.75
CA GLN A 82 -12.54 -13.81 6.63
C GLN A 82 -13.38 -15.01 6.18
N PRO A 83 -14.20 -15.60 7.05
CA PRO A 83 -14.93 -16.85 6.73
C PRO A 83 -15.99 -16.66 5.65
N SER A 84 -16.62 -15.49 5.62
CA SER A 84 -17.66 -15.09 4.67
C SER A 84 -17.50 -13.61 4.29
N PRO A 85 -17.92 -13.21 3.09
CA PRO A 85 -17.77 -11.83 2.61
C PRO A 85 -18.85 -10.90 3.18
N ASP A 86 -18.91 -10.75 4.50
CA ASP A 86 -19.95 -10.01 5.22
C ASP A 86 -19.71 -8.49 5.25
N GLY A 87 -18.91 -7.99 4.32
CA GLY A 87 -18.63 -6.56 4.12
C GLY A 87 -17.20 -6.14 4.49
N LEU A 88 -16.81 -4.94 4.02
CA LEU A 88 -15.45 -4.44 4.22
C LEU A 88 -15.18 -4.10 5.70
N ALA A 89 -16.18 -3.58 6.42
CA ALA A 89 -16.01 -3.20 7.82
C ALA A 89 -15.80 -4.40 8.74
N GLN A 90 -16.14 -5.63 8.34
CA GLN A 90 -15.86 -6.84 9.10
C GLN A 90 -14.35 -7.01 9.36
N ALA A 91 -13.49 -6.44 8.50
CA ALA A 91 -12.04 -6.48 8.67
C ALA A 91 -11.57 -5.95 10.04
N PHE A 92 -12.26 -4.95 10.60
CA PHE A 92 -11.92 -4.40 11.90
C PHE A 92 -12.34 -5.31 13.06
N LEU A 93 -13.40 -6.10 12.91
CA LEU A 93 -13.81 -7.10 13.91
C LEU A 93 -12.84 -8.29 13.90
N ILE A 94 -12.46 -8.77 12.72
CA ILE A 94 -11.46 -9.83 12.56
C ILE A 94 -10.10 -9.36 13.07
N GLY A 95 -9.73 -8.13 12.77
CA GLY A 95 -8.46 -7.51 13.15
C GLY A 95 -8.43 -6.93 14.56
N GLU A 96 -9.51 -6.97 15.35
CA GLU A 96 -9.56 -6.36 16.69
C GLU A 96 -8.40 -6.78 17.61
N PRO A 97 -8.04 -8.08 17.73
CA PRO A 97 -6.90 -8.49 18.54
C PRO A 97 -5.55 -7.94 18.02
N PHE A 98 -5.41 -7.79 16.71
CA PHE A 98 -4.23 -7.22 16.08
C PHE A 98 -4.17 -5.70 16.28
N ILE A 99 -5.27 -4.99 16.08
CA ILE A 99 -5.37 -3.54 16.24
C ILE A 99 -5.02 -3.14 17.67
N GLY A 100 -5.59 -3.82 18.66
CA GLY A 100 -5.41 -3.48 20.07
C GLY A 100 -5.86 -2.06 20.37
N SER A 101 -4.95 -1.22 20.87
CA SER A 101 -5.20 0.21 21.17
C SER A 101 -4.70 1.17 20.11
N ASP A 102 -4.17 0.67 18.99
CA ASP A 102 -3.54 1.49 17.97
C ASP A 102 -4.56 2.00 16.94
N SER A 103 -4.17 3.04 16.20
CA SER A 103 -4.88 3.47 14.99
C SER A 103 -4.65 2.47 13.84
N VAL A 104 -5.53 2.44 12.86
CA VAL A 104 -5.48 1.44 11.80
C VAL A 104 -5.71 2.04 10.42
N CYS A 105 -4.91 1.58 9.46
CA CYS A 105 -5.12 1.82 8.04
C CYS A 105 -5.70 0.55 7.39
N LEU A 106 -6.86 0.66 6.76
CA LEU A 106 -7.42 -0.40 5.92
C LEU A 106 -7.18 -0.07 4.46
N ILE A 107 -6.61 -1.02 3.72
CA ILE A 107 -6.48 -0.95 2.26
C ILE A 107 -7.09 -2.20 1.62
N LEU A 108 -7.80 -1.99 0.51
CA LEU A 108 -8.32 -3.11 -0.27
C LEU A 108 -7.20 -3.71 -1.13
N GLY A 109 -7.06 -5.03 -1.07
CA GLY A 109 -5.98 -5.78 -1.72
C GLY A 109 -5.97 -5.72 -3.25
N ASP A 110 -7.02 -5.15 -3.85
CA ASP A 110 -7.22 -5.01 -5.30
C ASP A 110 -7.15 -3.55 -5.77
N ASN A 111 -6.71 -2.64 -4.91
CA ASN A 111 -6.56 -1.23 -5.23
C ASN A 111 -5.09 -0.86 -5.42
N ILE A 112 -4.80 -0.17 -6.52
CA ILE A 112 -3.47 0.31 -6.86
C ILE A 112 -3.50 1.83 -6.85
N TYR A 113 -2.51 2.43 -6.18
CA TYR A 113 -2.33 3.86 -6.10
C TYR A 113 -0.98 4.25 -6.69
N TYR A 114 -0.98 5.29 -7.51
CA TYR A 114 0.21 5.87 -8.09
C TYR A 114 0.06 7.39 -8.21
N GLY A 115 1.14 8.13 -7.99
CA GLY A 115 1.14 9.58 -8.21
C GLY A 115 2.22 10.29 -7.43
N GLN A 116 2.62 11.44 -7.96
CA GLN A 116 3.60 12.30 -7.31
C GLN A 116 3.05 12.83 -5.97
N GLY A 117 3.85 12.76 -4.91
CA GLY A 117 3.43 13.20 -3.57
C GLY A 117 2.51 12.23 -2.83
N LEU A 118 2.30 11.01 -3.34
CA LEU A 118 1.48 9.99 -2.67
C LEU A 118 2.00 9.70 -1.25
N SER A 119 3.31 9.50 -1.08
CA SER A 119 3.92 9.24 0.24
C SER A 119 3.64 10.37 1.24
N ALA A 120 3.79 11.63 0.82
CA ALA A 120 3.50 12.78 1.68
C ALA A 120 2.01 12.85 2.07
N MET A 121 1.10 12.54 1.13
CA MET A 121 -0.35 12.48 1.39
C MET A 121 -0.67 11.38 2.40
N LEU A 122 -0.11 10.18 2.23
CA LEU A 122 -0.32 9.04 3.13
C LEU A 122 0.21 9.33 4.54
N ARG A 123 1.40 9.92 4.65
CA ARG A 123 1.99 10.30 5.94
C ARG A 123 1.20 11.38 6.66
N ARG A 124 0.64 12.35 5.93
CA ARG A 124 -0.28 13.33 6.54
C ARG A 124 -1.52 12.65 7.11
N ALA A 125 -2.07 11.66 6.41
CA ALA A 125 -3.20 10.88 6.91
C ALA A 125 -2.80 10.07 8.17
N ALA A 126 -1.64 9.42 8.15
CA ALA A 126 -1.11 8.64 9.27
C ALA A 126 -0.68 9.51 10.47
N ALA A 127 -0.45 10.81 10.29
CA ALA A 127 -0.11 11.73 11.38
C ALA A 127 -1.34 12.22 12.16
N ARG A 128 -2.56 11.92 11.72
CA ARG A 128 -3.79 12.34 12.41
C ARG A 128 -4.08 11.42 13.60
N GLU A 129 -4.24 12.01 14.75
CA GLU A 129 -4.43 11.26 16.01
C GLU A 129 -5.88 10.85 16.25
N GLN A 130 -6.85 11.56 15.67
CA GLN A 130 -8.28 11.34 15.90
C GLN A 130 -9.07 11.42 14.61
N GLY A 131 -10.17 10.68 14.58
CA GLY A 131 -11.11 10.66 13.49
C GLY A 131 -10.69 9.71 12.37
N ALA A 132 -11.30 9.91 11.22
CA ALA A 132 -11.05 9.14 10.01
C ALA A 132 -10.49 10.01 8.88
N THR A 133 -9.70 9.40 8.01
CA THR A 133 -9.30 10.01 6.72
C THR A 133 -9.66 9.05 5.58
N VAL A 134 -10.39 9.56 4.61
CA VAL A 134 -10.75 8.86 3.38
C VAL A 134 -10.20 9.61 2.17
N PHE A 135 -10.00 8.88 1.07
CA PHE A 135 -9.44 9.43 -0.16
C PHE A 135 -10.52 9.51 -1.24
N GLY A 136 -10.72 10.70 -1.78
CA GLY A 136 -11.67 10.95 -2.85
C GLY A 136 -11.00 11.04 -4.21
N TYR A 137 -11.51 10.29 -5.18
CA TYR A 137 -11.03 10.31 -6.55
C TYR A 137 -12.16 10.60 -7.52
N TYR A 138 -11.92 11.52 -8.48
CA TYR A 138 -12.93 11.86 -9.48
C TYR A 138 -13.01 10.78 -10.56
N VAL A 139 -14.18 10.13 -10.68
CA VAL A 139 -14.43 9.05 -11.63
C VAL A 139 -15.54 9.43 -12.63
N ARG A 140 -15.49 8.83 -13.81
CA ARG A 140 -16.51 9.05 -14.86
C ARG A 140 -17.86 8.43 -14.49
N ASP A 141 -17.85 7.21 -13.90
CA ASP A 141 -19.06 6.49 -13.45
C ASP A 141 -18.95 6.13 -11.97
N PRO A 142 -19.50 6.97 -11.06
CA PRO A 142 -19.39 6.77 -9.63
C PRO A 142 -20.36 5.73 -9.05
N LYS A 143 -21.33 5.22 -9.82
CA LYS A 143 -22.42 4.37 -9.32
C LYS A 143 -21.96 3.07 -8.65
N ARG A 144 -20.72 2.67 -8.89
CA ARG A 144 -20.14 1.43 -8.35
C ARG A 144 -19.47 1.58 -6.98
N TYR A 145 -19.35 2.81 -6.49
CA TYR A 145 -18.55 3.17 -5.32
C TYR A 145 -19.38 3.87 -4.24
N GLY A 146 -18.81 4.03 -3.06
CA GLY A 146 -19.26 5.06 -2.15
C GLY A 146 -19.01 6.43 -2.77
N VAL A 147 -19.99 7.31 -2.77
CA VAL A 147 -19.90 8.63 -3.42
C VAL A 147 -20.00 9.72 -2.38
N MET A 148 -19.03 10.63 -2.38
CA MET A 148 -19.02 11.82 -1.53
C MET A 148 -19.63 13.03 -2.23
N SER A 149 -20.38 13.83 -1.46
CA SER A 149 -20.87 15.13 -1.91
C SER A 149 -20.31 16.22 -0.99
N PHE A 150 -20.09 17.41 -1.56
CA PHE A 150 -19.44 18.53 -0.89
C PHE A 150 -20.34 19.76 -0.87
N ASP A 151 -20.20 20.61 0.17
CA ASP A 151 -20.80 21.93 0.21
C ASP A 151 -20.01 22.96 -0.64
N ALA A 152 -20.49 24.18 -0.66
CA ALA A 152 -19.86 25.27 -1.40
C ALA A 152 -18.46 25.64 -0.86
N GLN A 153 -18.12 25.22 0.35
CA GLN A 153 -16.82 25.40 1.00
C GLN A 153 -15.89 24.22 0.78
N GLY A 154 -16.31 23.19 0.04
CA GLY A 154 -15.52 21.99 -0.24
C GLY A 154 -15.48 20.98 0.91
N ARG A 155 -16.35 21.09 1.91
CA ARG A 155 -16.45 20.13 3.01
C ARG A 155 -17.38 18.99 2.61
N ALA A 156 -16.99 17.75 2.92
CA ALA A 156 -17.86 16.59 2.70
C ALA A 156 -19.12 16.70 3.58
N VAL A 157 -20.29 16.54 2.98
CA VAL A 157 -21.59 16.64 3.65
C VAL A 157 -22.44 15.39 3.55
N GLU A 158 -22.12 14.51 2.61
CA GLU A 158 -22.86 13.26 2.42
C GLU A 158 -21.91 12.18 1.84
N ILE A 159 -22.06 10.95 2.32
CA ILE A 159 -21.48 9.76 1.68
C ILE A 159 -22.60 8.75 1.45
N LYS A 160 -22.69 8.24 0.22
CA LYS A 160 -23.72 7.27 -0.19
C LYS A 160 -23.13 6.06 -0.86
N GLU A 161 -23.46 4.88 -0.37
CA GLU A 161 -23.04 3.61 -1.00
C GLU A 161 -23.82 3.38 -2.29
N LYS A 162 -23.07 3.20 -3.38
CA LYS A 162 -23.57 2.83 -4.71
C LYS A 162 -24.89 3.49 -5.12
N PRO A 163 -24.95 4.84 -5.12
CA PRO A 163 -26.21 5.56 -5.37
C PRO A 163 -26.66 5.36 -6.82
N LYS A 164 -27.96 5.09 -7.01
CA LYS A 164 -28.56 5.03 -8.37
C LYS A 164 -28.45 6.37 -9.11
N GLN A 165 -28.55 7.48 -8.36
CA GLN A 165 -28.40 8.84 -8.86
C GLN A 165 -27.35 9.56 -7.99
N PRO A 166 -26.07 9.51 -8.40
CA PRO A 166 -24.99 10.15 -7.67
C PRO A 166 -25.10 11.67 -7.77
N LYS A 167 -24.87 12.39 -6.66
CA LYS A 167 -24.85 13.86 -6.60
C LYS A 167 -23.49 14.44 -6.99
N SER A 168 -22.47 13.61 -7.04
CA SER A 168 -21.11 14.00 -7.44
C SER A 168 -20.39 12.84 -8.13
N ASN A 169 -19.22 13.13 -8.69
CA ASN A 169 -18.35 12.14 -9.31
C ASN A 169 -17.18 11.72 -8.42
N TYR A 170 -17.13 12.16 -7.17
CA TYR A 170 -16.06 11.79 -6.24
C TYR A 170 -16.37 10.46 -5.57
N ALA A 171 -15.67 9.42 -6.01
CA ALA A 171 -15.70 8.11 -5.38
C ALA A 171 -14.80 8.07 -4.15
N VAL A 172 -15.22 7.38 -3.10
CA VAL A 172 -14.35 6.98 -1.99
C VAL A 172 -13.52 5.81 -2.48
N THR A 173 -12.21 5.94 -2.40
CA THR A 173 -11.29 4.86 -2.80
C THR A 173 -11.20 3.77 -1.72
N GLY A 174 -10.52 2.66 -2.02
CA GLY A 174 -10.34 1.55 -1.08
C GLY A 174 -9.18 1.73 -0.10
N LEU A 175 -8.97 2.95 0.41
CA LEU A 175 -7.92 3.28 1.38
C LEU A 175 -8.51 4.17 2.48
N TYR A 176 -8.31 3.76 3.74
CA TYR A 176 -8.96 4.36 4.88
C TYR A 176 -8.02 4.41 6.07
N PHE A 177 -7.94 5.54 6.76
CA PHE A 177 -7.24 5.68 8.03
C PHE A 177 -8.25 6.00 9.12
N TYR A 178 -8.17 5.28 10.23
CA TYR A 178 -9.08 5.46 11.37
C TYR A 178 -8.30 5.47 12.67
N ASP A 179 -8.80 6.24 13.63
CA ASP A 179 -8.42 6.08 15.02
C ASP A 179 -8.95 4.73 15.61
N ASN A 180 -8.57 4.42 16.84
CA ASN A 180 -8.97 3.17 17.49
C ASN A 180 -10.48 3.01 17.70
N GLU A 181 -11.24 4.12 17.71
CA GLU A 181 -12.70 4.08 17.86
C GLU A 181 -13.41 3.33 16.74
N VAL A 182 -12.75 3.08 15.60
CA VAL A 182 -13.34 2.36 14.48
C VAL A 182 -13.90 1.00 14.88
N VAL A 183 -13.25 0.28 15.78
CA VAL A 183 -13.73 -1.04 16.25
C VAL A 183 -15.09 -0.90 16.93
N ASN A 184 -15.25 0.10 17.83
CA ASN A 184 -16.52 0.39 18.49
C ASN A 184 -17.59 0.88 17.50
N VAL A 185 -17.20 1.70 16.53
CA VAL A 185 -18.09 2.15 15.46
C VAL A 185 -18.61 0.95 14.67
N VAL A 186 -17.75 0.02 14.27
CA VAL A 186 -18.17 -1.18 13.51
C VAL A 186 -19.10 -2.07 14.33
N LYS A 187 -18.86 -2.22 15.64
CA LYS A 187 -19.76 -2.94 16.54
C LYS A 187 -21.15 -2.30 16.66
N SER A 188 -21.26 -1.01 16.37
CA SER A 188 -22.54 -0.24 16.47
C SER A 188 -23.37 -0.23 15.18
N ILE A 189 -22.76 -0.44 14.01
CA ILE A 189 -23.46 -0.45 12.73
C ILE A 189 -24.20 -1.78 12.51
N ARG A 190 -25.20 -1.76 11.63
CA ARG A 190 -25.98 -2.95 11.25
C ARG A 190 -25.68 -3.34 9.81
N PRO A 191 -25.76 -4.64 9.48
CA PRO A 191 -25.67 -5.09 8.09
C PRO A 191 -26.71 -4.36 7.21
N SER A 192 -26.26 -3.98 6.01
CA SER A 192 -27.12 -3.39 4.98
C SER A 192 -28.16 -4.38 4.45
N ALA A 193 -29.04 -3.93 3.56
CA ALA A 193 -29.99 -4.81 2.87
C ALA A 193 -29.31 -5.92 2.05
N ARG A 194 -27.99 -5.83 1.82
CA ARG A 194 -27.16 -6.86 1.18
C ARG A 194 -26.58 -7.87 2.18
N GLY A 195 -26.81 -7.69 3.47
CA GLY A 195 -26.22 -8.48 4.54
C GLY A 195 -24.77 -8.10 4.88
N GLU A 196 -24.25 -6.99 4.33
CA GLU A 196 -22.87 -6.55 4.46
C GLU A 196 -22.72 -5.44 5.50
N LEU A 197 -21.66 -5.49 6.32
CA LEU A 197 -21.20 -4.38 7.14
C LEU A 197 -20.46 -3.39 6.24
N GLU A 198 -21.15 -2.31 5.87
CA GLU A 198 -20.66 -1.36 4.87
C GLU A 198 -19.63 -0.39 5.47
N ILE A 199 -18.50 -0.24 4.79
CA ILE A 199 -17.51 0.76 5.16
C ILE A 199 -18.06 2.18 5.03
N THR A 200 -19.02 2.38 4.13
CA THR A 200 -19.71 3.66 3.96
C THR A 200 -20.48 4.04 5.21
N ASP A 201 -21.05 3.08 5.94
CA ASP A 201 -21.78 3.39 7.19
C ASP A 201 -20.82 3.75 8.32
N VAL A 202 -19.64 3.13 8.37
CA VAL A 202 -18.55 3.57 9.26
C VAL A 202 -18.18 5.03 8.97
N ASN A 203 -17.94 5.36 7.70
CA ASN A 203 -17.58 6.72 7.29
C ASN A 203 -18.67 7.75 7.62
N LYS A 204 -19.95 7.37 7.53
CA LYS A 204 -21.06 8.24 7.92
C LYS A 204 -21.03 8.59 9.40
N VAL A 205 -20.74 7.63 10.27
CA VAL A 205 -20.61 7.88 11.71
C VAL A 205 -19.54 8.94 11.98
N TYR A 206 -18.37 8.82 11.34
CA TYR A 206 -17.32 9.83 11.47
C TYR A 206 -17.72 11.18 10.86
N LEU A 207 -18.44 11.18 9.74
CA LEU A 207 -18.94 12.40 9.12
C LEU A 207 -19.94 13.13 10.04
N GLU A 208 -20.90 12.42 10.64
CA GLU A 208 -21.89 12.95 11.58
C GLU A 208 -21.25 13.53 12.84
N ARG A 209 -20.13 12.93 13.29
CA ARG A 209 -19.32 13.41 14.40
C ARG A 209 -18.41 14.59 14.02
N SER A 210 -18.39 15.02 12.76
CA SER A 210 -17.45 16.03 12.22
C SER A 210 -15.98 15.60 12.39
N GLN A 211 -15.71 14.31 12.36
CA GLN A 211 -14.39 13.69 12.52
C GLN A 211 -13.90 13.02 11.23
N LEU A 212 -14.56 13.25 10.10
CA LEU A 212 -14.13 12.72 8.81
C LEU A 212 -13.30 13.75 8.04
N ASN A 213 -12.06 13.39 7.74
CA ASN A 213 -11.18 14.13 6.85
C ASN A 213 -11.22 13.53 5.46
N VAL A 214 -11.10 14.37 4.43
CA VAL A 214 -11.06 13.92 3.04
C VAL A 214 -9.81 14.46 2.37
N GLU A 215 -8.98 13.57 1.84
CA GLU A 215 -7.87 13.89 0.96
C GLU A 215 -8.33 13.69 -0.50
N LEU A 216 -8.34 14.77 -1.30
CA LEU A 216 -8.74 14.67 -2.71
C LEU A 216 -7.53 14.38 -3.59
N MET A 217 -7.59 13.26 -4.30
CA MET A 217 -6.58 12.86 -5.27
C MET A 217 -6.89 13.54 -6.61
N GLY A 218 -6.04 14.50 -7.00
CA GLY A 218 -6.17 15.24 -8.25
C GLY A 218 -5.67 14.48 -9.48
N ARG A 219 -5.52 15.20 -10.61
CA ARG A 219 -5.11 14.61 -11.91
C ARG A 219 -3.71 13.98 -11.91
N GLY A 220 -2.84 14.34 -10.96
CA GLY A 220 -1.50 13.75 -10.82
C GLY A 220 -1.48 12.36 -10.20
N TYR A 221 -2.65 11.83 -9.80
CA TYR A 221 -2.79 10.51 -9.20
C TYR A 221 -3.54 9.57 -10.14
N ALA A 222 -3.19 8.29 -10.06
CA ALA A 222 -3.97 7.20 -10.59
C ALA A 222 -4.45 6.32 -9.45
N TRP A 223 -5.76 6.05 -9.40
CA TRP A 223 -6.38 5.02 -8.60
C TRP A 223 -7.00 3.99 -9.54
N LEU A 224 -6.54 2.75 -9.42
CA LEU A 224 -6.93 1.66 -10.29
C LEU A 224 -7.64 0.58 -9.45
N ASP A 225 -8.94 0.41 -9.70
CA ASP A 225 -9.77 -0.68 -9.18
C ASP A 225 -9.74 -1.83 -10.18
N THR A 226 -9.04 -2.91 -9.86
CA THR A 226 -8.84 -4.07 -10.74
C THR A 226 -10.00 -5.06 -10.73
N GLY A 227 -11.24 -4.59 -10.56
CA GLY A 227 -12.44 -5.40 -10.31
C GLY A 227 -13.03 -6.12 -11.50
N THR A 228 -12.62 -5.84 -12.74
CA THR A 228 -13.09 -6.47 -13.98
C THR A 228 -11.93 -6.84 -14.87
N HIS A 229 -12.16 -7.66 -15.90
CA HIS A 229 -11.11 -8.03 -16.88
C HIS A 229 -10.51 -6.80 -17.56
N GLU A 230 -11.36 -5.84 -17.95
CA GLU A 230 -10.92 -4.61 -18.59
C GLU A 230 -10.08 -3.73 -17.66
N SER A 231 -10.53 -3.58 -16.40
CA SER A 231 -9.80 -2.75 -15.44
C SER A 231 -8.49 -3.41 -14.97
N LEU A 232 -8.43 -4.74 -14.89
CA LEU A 232 -7.20 -5.48 -14.62
C LEU A 232 -6.18 -5.30 -15.75
N LEU A 233 -6.62 -5.44 -17.00
CA LEU A 233 -5.77 -5.21 -18.17
C LEU A 233 -5.30 -3.75 -18.24
N ALA A 234 -6.20 -2.80 -17.99
CA ALA A 234 -5.85 -1.37 -17.98
C ALA A 234 -4.82 -1.06 -16.89
N ALA A 235 -4.95 -1.66 -15.71
CA ALA A 235 -3.98 -1.51 -14.63
C ALA A 235 -2.61 -2.10 -15.01
N ALA A 236 -2.57 -3.29 -15.62
CA ALA A 236 -1.32 -3.90 -16.07
C ALA A 236 -0.61 -3.05 -17.14
N ASN A 237 -1.35 -2.54 -18.13
CA ASN A 237 -0.80 -1.66 -19.17
C ASN A 237 -0.30 -0.33 -18.58
N PHE A 238 -1.03 0.26 -17.63
CA PHE A 238 -0.60 1.48 -16.94
C PHE A 238 0.72 1.26 -16.20
N MET A 239 0.81 0.20 -15.40
CA MET A 239 2.02 -0.10 -14.64
C MET A 239 3.20 -0.43 -15.57
N GLN A 240 2.97 -1.13 -16.68
CA GLN A 240 3.99 -1.37 -17.69
C GLN A 240 4.56 -0.05 -18.23
N VAL A 241 3.69 0.90 -18.62
CA VAL A 241 4.13 2.19 -19.17
C VAL A 241 4.91 3.00 -18.13
N VAL A 242 4.45 2.98 -16.87
CA VAL A 242 5.13 3.68 -15.78
C VAL A 242 6.53 3.11 -15.58
N GLU A 243 6.65 1.78 -15.42
CA GLU A 243 7.93 1.14 -15.13
C GLU A 243 8.93 1.23 -16.30
N GLN A 244 8.47 1.02 -17.53
CA GLN A 244 9.34 1.12 -18.72
C GLN A 244 9.93 2.53 -18.89
N ARG A 245 9.12 3.59 -18.69
CA ARG A 245 9.60 4.97 -18.85
C ARG A 245 10.53 5.41 -17.73
N LEU A 246 10.37 4.87 -16.53
CA LEU A 246 11.24 5.21 -15.40
C LEU A 246 12.65 4.60 -15.56
N VAL A 247 12.75 3.45 -16.24
CA VAL A 247 14.04 2.81 -16.55
C VAL A 247 14.74 3.51 -17.74
N GLU A 248 13.98 3.99 -18.72
CA GLU A 248 14.55 4.60 -19.94
C GLU A 248 15.07 6.03 -19.73
N ALA A 249 14.57 6.75 -18.72
CA ALA A 249 14.80 8.20 -18.62
C ALA A 249 16.21 8.58 -18.15
N ASP A 250 17.05 7.71 -17.57
CA ASP A 250 18.42 8.11 -17.15
C ASP A 250 19.32 6.99 -16.58
N GLY A 251 18.90 5.73 -16.56
CA GLY A 251 19.56 4.72 -15.71
C GLY A 251 19.43 5.05 -14.21
N ARG A 252 18.63 6.05 -13.87
CA ARG A 252 18.29 6.42 -12.49
C ARG A 252 16.86 6.03 -12.22
N VAL A 253 16.67 5.14 -11.27
CA VAL A 253 15.33 4.78 -10.77
C VAL A 253 14.68 6.05 -10.21
N ASP A 254 13.53 6.46 -10.76
CA ASP A 254 12.76 7.56 -10.19
C ASP A 254 12.32 7.17 -8.78
N ARG A 255 12.64 8.02 -7.81
CA ARG A 255 12.58 7.80 -6.37
C ARG A 255 11.17 7.60 -5.81
N HIS A 256 10.15 7.58 -6.66
CA HIS A 256 8.74 7.51 -6.28
C HIS A 256 8.10 6.14 -6.55
N VAL A 257 8.83 5.17 -7.09
CA VAL A 257 8.32 3.82 -7.36
C VAL A 257 8.98 2.83 -6.43
N VAL A 258 8.19 2.26 -5.54
CA VAL A 258 8.64 1.13 -4.72
C VAL A 258 8.59 -0.12 -5.57
N HIS A 259 9.75 -0.55 -6.08
CA HIS A 259 9.90 -1.85 -6.74
C HIS A 259 10.06 -2.93 -5.67
N VAL A 260 8.99 -3.65 -5.38
CA VAL A 260 9.09 -4.86 -4.57
C VAL A 260 9.38 -6.03 -5.51
N ARG A 261 10.65 -6.44 -5.65
CA ARG A 261 11.03 -7.66 -6.38
C ARG A 261 11.15 -8.82 -5.41
N PRO A 262 10.52 -9.97 -5.70
CA PRO A 262 10.72 -11.18 -4.91
C PRO A 262 12.17 -11.67 -5.10
N GLY A 263 12.89 -11.90 -4.02
CA GLY A 263 14.08 -12.73 -4.05
C GLY A 263 15.35 -12.18 -3.42
N ALA A 264 15.47 -10.90 -3.07
CA ALA A 264 16.69 -10.40 -2.44
C ALA A 264 16.46 -9.10 -1.67
N LEU A 265 15.95 -9.22 -0.46
CA LEU A 265 16.00 -8.14 0.52
C LEU A 265 16.60 -8.73 1.80
N LEU A 266 17.86 -8.39 2.06
CA LEU A 266 18.44 -8.58 3.39
C LEU A 266 17.94 -7.47 4.30
N PRO A 267 17.62 -7.75 5.59
CA PRO A 267 17.11 -6.76 6.51
C PRO A 267 18.21 -5.73 6.81
N VAL A 268 18.10 -4.55 6.23
CA VAL A 268 18.84 -3.40 6.72
C VAL A 268 18.10 -2.89 7.96
N ARG A 269 18.55 -3.28 9.16
CA ARG A 269 18.19 -2.56 10.37
C ARG A 269 18.75 -1.14 10.20
N LEU A 270 17.89 -0.18 9.98
CA LEU A 270 18.19 1.23 10.21
C LEU A 270 18.42 1.42 11.72
N ALA A 271 19.64 1.12 12.19
CA ALA A 271 20.12 1.66 13.44
C ALA A 271 20.02 3.18 13.31
N GLN A 272 19.41 3.84 14.29
CA GLN A 272 19.28 5.29 14.40
C GLN A 272 20.55 5.97 13.91
N LEU A 273 20.50 6.57 12.72
CA LEU A 273 21.52 7.47 12.24
C LEU A 273 21.30 8.79 12.99
N GLU A 274 21.95 8.95 14.12
CA GLU A 274 22.08 10.25 14.78
C GLU A 274 22.77 11.19 13.81
N ARG A 275 22.15 12.35 13.57
CA ARG A 275 22.64 13.40 12.71
C ARG A 275 23.89 14.02 13.33
N GLU A 276 25.04 13.73 12.76
CA GLU A 276 26.19 14.63 12.87
C GLU A 276 26.58 15.11 11.48
N PRO A 277 26.69 16.42 11.25
CA PRO A 277 27.09 16.95 9.95
C PRO A 277 28.61 16.76 9.76
N GLY A 278 28.99 16.07 8.69
CA GLY A 278 30.34 16.16 8.15
C GLY A 278 31.24 14.92 8.21
N VAL A 279 30.74 13.74 8.54
CA VAL A 279 31.56 12.51 8.53
C VAL A 279 30.96 11.46 7.61
N GLY A 280 31.69 11.13 6.52
CA GLY A 280 31.37 9.97 5.69
C GLY A 280 31.55 8.68 6.50
N ARG A 281 30.48 7.86 6.59
CA ARG A 281 30.53 6.56 7.24
C ARG A 281 30.46 5.45 6.20
N SER A 282 31.34 4.47 6.30
CA SER A 282 31.27 3.21 5.60
C SER A 282 30.29 2.27 6.30
N VAL A 283 29.41 1.63 5.56
CA VAL A 283 28.54 0.55 6.04
C VAL A 283 29.08 -0.74 5.45
N ASP A 284 29.54 -1.65 6.29
CA ASP A 284 29.95 -2.99 5.89
C ASP A 284 28.69 -3.84 5.61
N LEU A 285 28.50 -4.16 4.34
CA LEU A 285 27.45 -5.07 3.89
C LEU A 285 28.10 -6.34 3.32
N HIS A 286 27.72 -7.48 3.84
CA HIS A 286 28.17 -8.77 3.32
C HIS A 286 27.29 -9.17 2.12
N GLY A 287 27.83 -9.06 0.92
CA GLY A 287 27.18 -9.42 -0.34
C GLY A 287 27.28 -8.32 -1.41
N HIS A 288 27.15 -8.66 -2.69
CA HIS A 288 27.13 -7.67 -3.78
C HIS A 288 25.82 -6.89 -3.75
N PHE A 289 25.87 -5.64 -3.32
CA PHE A 289 24.72 -4.75 -3.27
C PHE A 289 25.08 -3.37 -3.82
N ASP A 290 24.24 -2.84 -4.68
CA ASP A 290 24.20 -1.40 -4.95
C ASP A 290 23.14 -0.76 -4.07
N ALA A 291 23.58 -0.03 -3.04
CA ALA A 291 22.68 0.73 -2.17
C ALA A 291 22.81 2.22 -2.48
N HIS A 292 21.72 2.87 -2.86
CA HIS A 292 21.67 4.31 -3.03
C HIS A 292 20.96 4.95 -1.84
N VAL A 293 21.70 5.74 -1.06
CA VAL A 293 21.16 6.59 0.01
C VAL A 293 21.02 8.00 -0.52
N VAL A 294 19.84 8.56 -0.38
CA VAL A 294 19.56 9.95 -0.76
C VAL A 294 19.04 10.71 0.43
N ASP A 295 19.76 11.78 0.78
CA ASP A 295 19.39 12.70 1.82
C ASP A 295 18.48 13.80 1.26
N GLY A 296 17.27 13.94 1.83
CA GLY A 296 16.26 14.95 1.52
C GLY A 296 15.11 14.82 2.50
N ASP A 297 14.29 15.86 2.66
CA ASP A 297 13.19 15.94 3.63
C ASP A 297 12.10 14.87 3.47
N ASP A 298 12.21 14.00 2.48
CA ASP A 298 11.36 12.82 2.26
C ASP A 298 12.11 11.56 2.67
N ALA A 299 11.46 10.71 3.47
CA ALA A 299 12.04 9.49 4.02
C ALA A 299 12.60 8.58 2.92
N VAL A 300 13.81 8.15 3.16
CA VAL A 300 14.57 7.30 2.26
C VAL A 300 14.22 5.85 2.53
N PHE A 301 13.68 5.16 1.52
CA PHE A 301 13.69 3.70 1.49
C PHE A 301 14.87 3.25 0.66
N VAL A 302 15.75 2.45 1.27
CA VAL A 302 16.88 1.84 0.56
C VAL A 302 16.35 0.62 -0.19
N LEU A 303 16.34 0.67 -1.50
CA LEU A 303 16.13 -0.51 -2.35
C LEU A 303 17.49 -1.09 -2.69
N ALA A 304 17.82 -2.25 -2.16
CA ALA A 304 18.99 -2.99 -2.60
C ALA A 304 18.64 -3.78 -3.87
N LEU A 305 19.30 -3.48 -4.96
CA LEU A 305 19.24 -4.27 -6.19
C LEU A 305 20.41 -5.28 -6.17
N LEU A 306 20.10 -6.57 -6.20
CA LEU A 306 21.08 -7.58 -6.57
C LEU A 306 21.26 -7.50 -8.09
N THR A 307 22.43 -7.06 -8.54
CA THR A 307 22.87 -7.31 -9.91
C THR A 307 23.55 -8.66 -9.92
N GLU A 308 22.92 -9.68 -10.51
CA GLU A 308 23.65 -10.86 -10.91
C GLU A 308 24.60 -10.45 -12.05
N GLY A 309 25.89 -10.30 -11.72
CA GLY A 309 26.93 -10.25 -12.72
C GLY A 309 27.00 -11.58 -13.48
N PRO A 310 27.54 -11.62 -14.71
CA PRO A 310 27.69 -12.87 -15.44
C PRO A 310 28.55 -13.81 -14.61
N VAL A 311 27.99 -14.97 -14.30
CA VAL A 311 28.73 -16.09 -13.71
C VAL A 311 29.56 -16.68 -14.83
N ASP A 312 30.78 -16.20 -15.01
CA ASP A 312 31.81 -16.97 -15.70
C ASP A 312 32.21 -18.14 -14.81
N GLY A 313 32.13 -19.33 -15.39
CA GLY A 313 32.11 -20.61 -14.69
C GLY A 313 33.44 -21.05 -14.08
N ASP A 314 34.00 -20.32 -13.12
CA ASP A 314 35.09 -20.79 -12.28
C ASP A 314 34.63 -20.94 -10.83
N ALA A 315 34.70 -22.19 -10.36
CA ALA A 315 34.29 -22.63 -9.05
C ALA A 315 35.06 -21.92 -7.93
N ILE A 316 34.37 -21.15 -7.09
CA ILE A 316 34.92 -20.62 -5.84
C ILE A 316 35.16 -21.75 -4.86
N GLN A 317 36.40 -21.89 -4.37
CA GLN A 317 36.78 -22.88 -3.36
C GLN A 317 36.13 -22.53 -1.99
N PRO A 318 35.69 -23.51 -1.20
CA PRO A 318 35.09 -23.23 0.11
C PRO A 318 36.16 -22.72 1.08
N GLY A 319 36.04 -21.45 1.50
CA GLY A 319 36.90 -20.84 2.52
C GLY A 319 37.46 -19.44 2.23
N GLU A 320 37.19 -18.86 1.08
CA GLU A 320 37.60 -17.47 0.81
C GLU A 320 36.51 -16.45 1.23
N GLU A 321 36.82 -15.65 2.24
CA GLU A 321 36.04 -14.45 2.60
C GLU A 321 36.31 -13.35 1.57
N VAL A 322 35.27 -12.96 0.84
CA VAL A 322 35.32 -11.78 -0.04
C VAL A 322 34.80 -10.56 0.73
N THR A 323 35.71 -9.72 1.17
CA THR A 323 35.40 -8.44 1.80
C THR A 323 35.38 -7.36 0.72
N SER A 324 34.20 -6.79 0.43
CA SER A 324 34.09 -5.61 -0.44
C SER A 324 33.74 -4.37 0.39
N THR A 325 34.59 -3.36 0.33
CA THR A 325 34.41 -2.06 1.00
C THR A 325 33.75 -1.10 0.01
N LEU A 326 32.59 -0.56 0.36
CA LEU A 326 31.88 0.43 -0.46
C LEU A 326 32.26 1.85 -0.02
N GLU A 327 32.98 2.60 -0.86
CA GLU A 327 33.24 4.02 -0.65
C GLU A 327 32.08 4.87 -1.13
N LEU A 328 31.38 5.54 -0.21
CA LEU A 328 30.35 6.53 -0.54
C LEU A 328 31.03 7.87 -0.86
N ARG A 329 31.01 8.30 -2.11
CA ARG A 329 31.48 9.63 -2.50
C ARG A 329 30.31 10.62 -2.57
N HIS A 330 30.47 11.72 -1.88
CA HIS A 330 29.56 12.87 -1.89
C HIS A 330 29.74 13.64 -3.22
N VAL A 331 28.68 13.78 -4.00
CA VAL A 331 28.66 14.66 -5.18
C VAL A 331 27.77 15.86 -4.83
N PRO A 332 28.32 17.08 -4.76
CA PRO A 332 27.53 18.26 -4.45
C PRO A 332 26.61 18.64 -5.62
N VAL A 333 25.30 18.66 -5.39
CA VAL A 333 24.33 19.19 -6.34
C VAL A 333 24.21 20.69 -6.15
N ARG A 334 24.61 21.47 -7.15
CA ARG A 334 24.30 22.91 -7.22
C ARG A 334 22.86 23.07 -7.72
N LEU A 335 21.99 23.53 -6.85
CA LEU A 335 20.70 24.08 -7.26
C LEU A 335 20.95 25.43 -7.95
N ARG A 336 20.53 25.57 -9.21
CA ARG A 336 20.38 26.88 -9.84
C ARG A 336 19.04 27.47 -9.42
N SER A 337 19.12 28.68 -8.89
CA SER A 337 18.00 29.59 -8.58
C SER A 337 17.15 29.89 -9.80
#